data_b09e97f6c45cb72ed9872986aaa41b20
#
_entry.id   b09e97f6c45cb72ed9872986aaa41b20
#
_cell.length_a   1.000
_cell.length_b   1.000
_cell.length_c   1.000
_cell.angle_alpha   90.00
_cell.angle_beta   90.00
_cell.angle_gamma   90.00
#
_symmetry.space_group_name_H-M   'P 1'
#
loop_
_entity.id
_entity.type
_entity.pdbx_description
1 polymer ?
#
loop_
_entity_poly.entity_id
_entity_poly.type
_entity_poly.pdbx_seq_one_letter_code
_entity_poly.pdbx_strand_id
1 'polypeptide(L)'
;MRSLLTALALAAATTTAALADSGRPNLVTILTAPEPQTQLMAMVLSMQSLKKGSKVDVLLCGPAGDIALTKAPASATAPQKPKGMSPQKLMQKIMQQGGTVEVCAIYLPNKGLGAEALLEGVGQAKPPAMADKLLSANTTVMSF
;
A
#
# COMPACT_ATOMS: atom_id res chain seq x y z
N MET A 1 16.73 64.00 -27.43
CA MET A 1 16.50 62.61 -27.84
C MET A 1 16.52 61.75 -26.57
N ARG A 2 15.35 61.34 -26.12
CA ARG A 2 15.15 60.60 -24.85
C ARG A 2 14.78 59.17 -25.24
N SER A 3 15.71 58.22 -25.01
CA SER A 3 15.48 56.78 -25.24
C SER A 3 14.72 56.21 -24.07
N LEU A 4 13.49 55.70 -24.29
CA LEU A 4 12.70 54.92 -23.35
C LEU A 4 13.10 53.45 -23.47
N LEU A 5 13.73 52.92 -22.45
CA LEU A 5 13.97 51.49 -22.29
C LEU A 5 12.77 50.88 -21.57
N THR A 6 11.93 50.14 -22.28
CA THR A 6 10.85 49.34 -21.74
C THR A 6 11.41 47.97 -21.30
N ALA A 7 11.48 47.75 -20.00
CA ALA A 7 11.82 46.46 -19.41
C ALA A 7 10.59 45.55 -19.42
N LEU A 8 10.63 44.46 -20.16
CA LEU A 8 9.60 43.43 -20.23
C LEU A 8 9.89 42.42 -19.10
N ALA A 9 9.11 42.46 -18.01
CA ALA A 9 9.19 41.50 -16.92
C ALA A 9 8.44 40.21 -17.33
N LEU A 10 9.19 39.12 -17.54
CA LEU A 10 8.63 37.78 -17.81
C LEU A 10 8.25 37.13 -16.47
N ALA A 11 6.95 37.11 -16.14
CA ALA A 11 6.44 36.41 -14.97
C ALA A 11 6.38 34.92 -15.29
N ALA A 12 7.29 34.12 -14.72
CA ALA A 12 7.23 32.67 -14.76
C ALA A 12 6.12 32.18 -13.81
N ALA A 13 5.00 31.76 -14.36
CA ALA A 13 3.94 31.09 -13.61
C ALA A 13 4.39 29.63 -13.33
N THR A 14 4.82 29.37 -12.11
CA THR A 14 5.05 27.99 -11.62
C THR A 14 3.69 27.33 -11.37
N THR A 15 3.23 26.53 -12.31
CA THR A 15 2.07 25.65 -12.10
C THR A 15 2.48 24.51 -11.19
N THR A 16 2.14 24.61 -9.90
CA THR A 16 2.14 23.46 -8.99
C THR A 16 1.03 22.52 -9.47
N ALA A 17 1.42 21.39 -10.04
CA ALA A 17 0.47 20.30 -10.30
C ALA A 17 0.01 19.77 -8.92
N ALA A 18 -1.15 20.25 -8.45
CA ALA A 18 -1.87 19.61 -7.37
C ALA A 18 -2.21 18.19 -7.86
N LEU A 19 -1.70 17.17 -7.14
CA LEU A 19 -2.15 15.80 -7.33
C LEU A 19 -3.67 15.81 -7.11
N ALA A 20 -4.43 15.72 -8.19
CA ALA A 20 -5.87 15.69 -8.13
C ALA A 20 -6.27 14.49 -7.28
N ASP A 21 -6.91 14.74 -6.15
CA ASP A 21 -7.62 13.71 -5.39
C ASP A 21 -8.62 13.09 -6.37
N SER A 22 -8.48 11.79 -6.62
CA SER A 22 -9.33 11.08 -7.60
C SER A 22 -10.81 11.07 -7.19
N GLY A 23 -11.17 11.64 -6.06
CA GLY A 23 -12.52 11.61 -5.48
C GLY A 23 -12.96 10.19 -5.07
N ARG A 24 -12.08 9.20 -5.18
CA ARG A 24 -12.36 7.83 -4.77
C ARG A 24 -11.99 7.62 -3.32
N PRO A 25 -12.78 6.83 -2.57
CA PRO A 25 -12.42 6.50 -1.19
C PRO A 25 -11.06 5.77 -1.15
N ASN A 26 -10.32 6.01 -0.08
CA ASN A 26 -9.15 5.21 0.26
C ASN A 26 -9.62 3.79 0.56
N LEU A 27 -8.77 2.81 0.32
CA LEU A 27 -9.04 1.42 0.69
C LEU A 27 -8.06 0.98 1.76
N VAL A 28 -8.59 0.50 2.89
CA VAL A 28 -7.81 -0.27 3.87
C VAL A 28 -8.20 -1.73 3.74
N THR A 29 -7.25 -2.57 3.35
CA THR A 29 -7.43 -4.03 3.29
C THR A 29 -6.82 -4.65 4.54
N ILE A 30 -7.65 -5.27 5.37
CA ILE A 30 -7.21 -6.04 6.55
C ILE A 30 -7.19 -7.51 6.16
N LEU A 31 -6.02 -8.12 6.18
CA LEU A 31 -5.84 -9.51 5.82
C LEU A 31 -5.32 -10.30 7.02
N THR A 32 -6.06 -11.35 7.38
CA THR A 32 -5.75 -12.25 8.49
C THR A 32 -5.70 -13.72 8.07
N ALA A 33 -6.26 -14.04 6.92
CA ALA A 33 -6.43 -15.42 6.44
C ALA A 33 -5.08 -16.12 6.20
N PRO A 34 -4.94 -17.39 6.57
CA PRO A 34 -3.76 -18.21 6.28
C PRO A 34 -3.74 -18.78 4.85
N GLU A 35 -4.90 -18.86 4.20
CA GLU A 35 -5.05 -19.54 2.91
C GLU A 35 -4.46 -18.72 1.76
N PRO A 36 -3.55 -19.28 0.95
CA PRO A 36 -2.90 -18.57 -0.16
C PRO A 36 -3.88 -18.00 -1.18
N GLN A 37 -4.98 -18.69 -1.44
CA GLN A 37 -5.98 -18.24 -2.40
C GLN A 37 -6.72 -16.99 -1.89
N THR A 38 -7.10 -16.97 -0.61
CA THR A 38 -7.73 -15.81 0.04
C THR A 38 -6.77 -14.63 0.08
N GLN A 39 -5.52 -14.88 0.48
CA GLN A 39 -4.46 -13.87 0.47
C GLN A 39 -4.25 -13.27 -0.93
N LEU A 40 -4.18 -14.12 -1.96
CA LEU A 40 -4.02 -13.63 -3.33
C LEU A 40 -5.24 -12.81 -3.78
N MET A 41 -6.46 -13.23 -3.44
CA MET A 41 -7.67 -12.47 -3.82
C MET A 41 -7.72 -11.11 -3.13
N ALA A 42 -7.34 -11.01 -1.86
CA ALA A 42 -7.21 -9.73 -1.17
C ALA A 42 -6.23 -8.79 -1.90
N MET A 43 -5.08 -9.31 -2.32
CA MET A 43 -4.10 -8.54 -3.11
C MET A 43 -4.63 -8.18 -4.51
N VAL A 44 -5.41 -9.05 -5.16
CA VAL A 44 -6.03 -8.76 -6.46
C VAL A 44 -6.99 -7.58 -6.34
N LEU A 45 -7.88 -7.58 -5.36
CA LEU A 45 -8.85 -6.50 -5.17
C LEU A 45 -8.15 -5.19 -4.76
N SER A 46 -7.14 -5.26 -3.90
CA SER A 46 -6.31 -4.11 -3.53
C SER A 46 -5.61 -3.51 -4.75
N MET A 47 -5.00 -4.33 -5.61
CA MET A 47 -4.37 -3.90 -6.85
C MET A 47 -5.38 -3.26 -7.82
N GLN A 48 -6.59 -3.82 -7.94
CA GLN A 48 -7.62 -3.23 -8.81
C GLN A 48 -8.11 -1.88 -8.28
N SER A 49 -8.23 -1.73 -6.96
CA SER A 49 -8.60 -0.45 -6.34
C SER A 49 -7.53 0.61 -6.56
N LEU A 50 -6.25 0.24 -6.43
CA LEU A 50 -5.12 1.11 -6.71
C LEU A 50 -5.15 1.59 -8.18
N LYS A 51 -5.35 0.68 -9.13
CA LYS A 51 -5.48 1.02 -10.56
C LYS A 51 -6.67 1.92 -10.88
N LYS A 52 -7.69 1.93 -10.03
CA LYS A 52 -8.85 2.82 -10.14
C LYS A 52 -8.63 4.18 -9.48
N GLY A 53 -7.45 4.42 -8.89
CA GLY A 53 -7.05 5.70 -8.30
C GLY A 53 -7.33 5.82 -6.81
N SER A 54 -7.73 4.75 -6.11
CA SER A 54 -7.79 4.76 -4.64
C SER A 54 -6.38 4.72 -4.06
N LYS A 55 -6.15 5.42 -2.96
CA LYS A 55 -5.01 5.10 -2.08
C LYS A 55 -5.30 3.75 -1.42
N VAL A 56 -4.30 2.89 -1.36
CA VAL A 56 -4.45 1.54 -0.81
C VAL A 56 -3.46 1.31 0.32
N ASP A 57 -3.98 0.98 1.48
CA ASP A 57 -3.23 0.53 2.65
C ASP A 57 -3.59 -0.93 2.93
N VAL A 58 -2.60 -1.80 3.04
CA VAL A 58 -2.77 -3.21 3.37
C VAL A 58 -2.21 -3.47 4.75
N LEU A 59 -3.06 -3.95 5.66
CA LEU A 59 -2.68 -4.36 7.01
C LEU A 59 -2.69 -5.89 7.10
N LEU A 60 -1.53 -6.46 7.37
CA LEU A 60 -1.32 -7.90 7.48
C LEU A 60 -1.22 -8.30 8.94
N CYS A 61 -2.14 -9.14 9.41
CA CYS A 61 -2.19 -9.60 10.79
C CYS A 61 -2.20 -11.13 10.89
N GLY A 62 -1.74 -11.67 12.01
CA GLY A 62 -1.71 -13.11 12.23
C GLY A 62 -0.99 -13.87 11.11
N PRO A 63 -1.53 -14.99 10.61
CA PRO A 63 -0.87 -15.80 9.58
C PRO A 63 -0.59 -15.05 8.27
N ALA A 64 -1.40 -14.05 7.94
CA ALA A 64 -1.19 -13.26 6.73
C ALA A 64 0.09 -12.40 6.78
N GLY A 65 0.61 -12.08 7.96
CA GLY A 65 1.90 -11.41 8.11
C GLY A 65 3.06 -12.16 7.47
N ASP A 66 2.96 -13.48 7.34
CA ASP A 66 4.00 -14.31 6.77
C ASP A 66 4.31 -13.98 5.31
N ILE A 67 3.35 -13.38 4.55
CA ILE A 67 3.59 -12.95 3.17
C ILE A 67 4.56 -11.74 3.08
N ALA A 68 4.76 -11.04 4.17
CA ALA A 68 5.65 -9.88 4.25
C ALA A 68 7.10 -10.24 4.61
N LEU A 69 7.39 -11.48 4.93
CA LEU A 69 8.72 -11.91 5.37
C LEU A 69 9.69 -12.10 4.20
N THR A 70 10.95 -11.78 4.41
CA THR A 70 12.04 -12.10 3.48
C THR A 70 12.21 -13.61 3.31
N LYS A 71 12.00 -14.37 4.39
CA LYS A 71 11.97 -15.84 4.41
C LYS A 71 10.53 -16.33 4.56
N ALA A 72 9.69 -15.97 3.60
CA ALA A 72 8.28 -16.34 3.59
C ALA A 72 8.10 -17.86 3.32
N PRO A 73 7.01 -18.47 3.86
CA PRO A 73 6.69 -19.86 3.59
C PRO A 73 6.25 -20.08 2.13
N ALA A 74 6.27 -21.34 1.69
CA ALA A 74 5.86 -21.70 0.34
C ALA A 74 4.42 -21.25 0.01
N SER A 75 3.52 -21.26 0.99
CA SER A 75 2.15 -20.74 0.84
C SER A 75 2.08 -19.29 0.37
N ALA A 76 3.03 -18.46 0.81
CA ALA A 76 3.12 -17.06 0.41
C ALA A 76 3.73 -16.85 -0.98
N THR A 77 4.62 -17.76 -1.41
CA THR A 77 5.47 -17.58 -2.60
C THR A 77 5.09 -18.49 -3.78
N ALA A 78 4.35 -19.58 -3.53
CA ALA A 78 3.96 -20.51 -4.58
C ALA A 78 2.96 -19.86 -5.57
N PRO A 79 3.16 -20.07 -6.88
CA PRO A 79 2.28 -19.55 -7.91
C PRO A 79 0.86 -20.14 -7.80
N GLN A 80 -0.16 -19.29 -7.83
CA GLN A 80 -1.58 -19.67 -7.82
C GLN A 80 -2.18 -19.58 -9.23
N LYS A 81 -3.01 -20.55 -9.59
CA LYS A 81 -3.77 -20.52 -10.85
C LYS A 81 -4.81 -19.39 -10.83
N PRO A 82 -5.25 -18.84 -12.01
CA PRO A 82 -4.81 -19.22 -13.36
C PRO A 82 -3.56 -18.45 -13.85
N LYS A 83 -3.16 -17.37 -13.19
CA LYS A 83 -2.12 -16.44 -13.70
C LYS A 83 -0.72 -16.70 -13.16
N GLY A 84 -0.51 -17.74 -12.35
CA GLY A 84 0.80 -18.05 -11.78
C GLY A 84 1.34 -16.95 -10.84
N MET A 85 0.47 -16.17 -10.21
CA MET A 85 0.83 -15.12 -9.27
C MET A 85 0.80 -15.67 -7.84
N SER A 86 1.78 -15.28 -7.01
CA SER A 86 1.74 -15.58 -5.58
C SER A 86 1.25 -14.38 -4.77
N PRO A 87 0.74 -14.59 -3.54
CA PRO A 87 0.34 -13.49 -2.65
C PRO A 87 1.47 -12.47 -2.44
N GLN A 88 2.68 -12.92 -2.09
CA GLN A 88 3.83 -12.05 -1.86
C GLN A 88 4.20 -11.25 -3.11
N LYS A 89 4.26 -11.91 -4.28
CA LYS A 89 4.63 -11.22 -5.52
C LYS A 89 3.62 -10.13 -5.91
N LEU A 90 2.32 -10.36 -5.66
CA LEU A 90 1.32 -9.34 -5.95
C LEU A 90 1.35 -8.21 -4.92
N MET A 91 1.60 -8.52 -3.64
CA MET A 91 1.84 -7.52 -2.59
C MET A 91 3.01 -6.59 -2.96
N GLN A 92 4.14 -7.14 -3.39
CA GLN A 92 5.29 -6.33 -3.83
C GLN A 92 4.93 -5.43 -5.02
N LYS A 93 4.12 -5.91 -5.97
CA LYS A 93 3.64 -5.07 -7.08
C LYS A 93 2.71 -3.93 -6.61
N ILE A 94 1.90 -4.15 -5.58
CA ILE A 94 1.08 -3.10 -4.97
C ILE A 94 1.99 -2.00 -4.41
N MET A 95 3.04 -2.37 -3.67
CA MET A 95 4.02 -1.42 -3.13
C MET A 95 4.74 -0.63 -4.24
N GLN A 96 5.17 -1.30 -5.30
CA GLN A 96 5.81 -0.67 -6.47
C GLN A 96 4.90 0.34 -7.17
N GLN A 97 3.59 0.22 -7.04
CA GLN A 97 2.60 1.15 -7.60
C GLN A 97 2.07 2.16 -6.58
N GLY A 98 2.74 2.30 -5.43
CA GLY A 98 2.44 3.33 -4.43
C GLY A 98 1.45 2.90 -3.34
N GLY A 99 1.05 1.63 -3.27
CA GLY A 99 0.31 1.10 -2.13
C GLY A 99 1.20 0.93 -0.91
N THR A 100 0.64 1.12 0.28
CA THR A 100 1.33 0.91 1.56
C THR A 100 1.03 -0.48 2.09
N VAL A 101 2.04 -1.17 2.60
CA VAL A 101 1.88 -2.47 3.27
C VAL A 101 2.53 -2.41 4.64
N GLU A 102 1.77 -2.78 5.66
CA GLU A 102 2.23 -2.80 7.05
C GLU A 102 1.80 -4.11 7.72
N VAL A 103 2.66 -4.67 8.55
CA VAL A 103 2.26 -5.77 9.45
C VAL A 103 1.68 -5.19 10.74
N CYS A 104 0.75 -5.91 11.38
CA CYS A 104 0.23 -5.54 12.69
C CYS A 104 1.36 -5.32 13.71
N ALA A 105 1.22 -4.32 14.59
CA ALA A 105 2.22 -3.94 15.58
C ALA A 105 2.72 -5.11 16.43
N ILE A 106 1.84 -6.07 16.73
CA ILE A 106 2.15 -7.24 17.54
C ILE A 106 2.64 -8.45 16.75
N TYR A 107 2.67 -8.39 15.41
CA TYR A 107 3.03 -9.54 14.57
C TYR A 107 4.48 -9.98 14.80
N LEU A 108 5.44 -9.08 14.63
CA LEU A 108 6.87 -9.39 14.79
C LEU A 108 7.21 -9.83 16.22
N PRO A 109 6.78 -9.12 17.29
CA PRO A 109 7.00 -9.57 18.66
C PRO A 109 6.48 -10.97 18.96
N ASN A 110 5.29 -11.32 18.48
CA ASN A 110 4.71 -12.65 18.67
C ASN A 110 5.44 -13.76 17.87
N LYS A 111 6.14 -13.39 16.80
CA LYS A 111 7.00 -14.30 16.02
C LYS A 111 8.44 -14.36 16.57
N GLY A 112 8.80 -13.51 17.53
CA GLY A 112 10.19 -13.37 17.99
C GLY A 112 11.13 -12.84 16.92
N LEU A 113 10.61 -11.98 16.01
CA LEU A 113 11.33 -11.43 14.87
C LEU A 113 11.52 -9.91 15.03
N GLY A 114 12.58 -9.38 14.44
CA GLY A 114 12.80 -7.95 14.29
C GLY A 114 12.35 -7.43 12.91
N ALA A 115 12.46 -6.11 12.73
CA ALA A 115 12.06 -5.44 11.49
C ALA A 115 12.86 -5.90 10.26
N GLU A 116 14.08 -6.38 10.45
CA GLU A 116 14.96 -6.92 9.41
C GLU A 116 14.41 -8.21 8.76
N ALA A 117 13.44 -8.85 9.40
CA ALA A 117 12.76 -10.02 8.82
C ALA A 117 11.75 -9.64 7.73
N LEU A 118 11.32 -8.37 7.66
CA LEU A 118 10.38 -7.90 6.65
C LEU A 118 11.07 -7.63 5.30
N LEU A 119 10.28 -7.75 4.24
CA LEU A 119 10.69 -7.26 2.92
C LEU A 119 10.89 -5.75 2.96
N GLU A 120 11.82 -5.27 2.15
CA GLU A 120 12.06 -3.84 1.98
C GLU A 120 10.77 -3.09 1.61
N GLY A 121 10.52 -1.97 2.28
CA GLY A 121 9.33 -1.14 2.08
C GLY A 121 8.09 -1.59 2.87
N VAL A 122 8.10 -2.77 3.50
CA VAL A 122 7.03 -3.16 4.42
C VAL A 122 7.25 -2.52 5.77
N GLY A 123 6.22 -1.83 6.29
CA GLY A 123 6.24 -1.18 7.59
C GLY A 123 5.65 -2.04 8.71
N GLN A 124 5.77 -1.53 9.92
CA GLN A 124 5.04 -2.00 11.10
C GLN A 124 3.98 -0.97 11.47
N ALA A 125 2.72 -1.36 11.48
CA ALA A 125 1.62 -0.45 11.74
C ALA A 125 1.69 0.14 13.15
N LYS A 126 1.47 1.45 13.23
CA LYS A 126 1.29 2.16 14.50
C LYS A 126 -0.20 2.18 14.82
N PRO A 127 -0.67 1.55 15.90
CA PRO A 127 -2.10 1.41 16.19
C PRO A 127 -2.89 2.73 16.13
N PRO A 128 -2.43 3.87 16.70
CA PRO A 128 -3.16 5.12 16.58
C PRO A 128 -3.31 5.59 15.12
N ALA A 129 -2.24 5.57 14.34
CA ALA A 129 -2.26 5.99 12.93
C ALA A 129 -3.14 5.07 12.07
N MET A 130 -3.16 3.77 12.37
CA MET A 130 -4.06 2.83 11.67
C MET A 130 -5.52 3.08 12.04
N ALA A 131 -5.82 3.37 13.31
CA ALA A 131 -7.16 3.75 13.74
C ALA A 131 -7.65 5.01 13.02
N ASP A 132 -6.81 6.03 12.88
CA ASP A 132 -7.13 7.25 12.13
C ASP A 132 -7.47 6.94 10.66
N LYS A 133 -6.71 6.03 10.01
CA LYS A 133 -7.02 5.58 8.65
C LYS A 133 -8.39 4.90 8.57
N LEU A 134 -8.67 3.97 9.51
CA LEU A 134 -9.92 3.21 9.54
C LEU A 134 -11.15 4.07 9.83
N LEU A 135 -11.01 5.12 10.64
CA LEU A 135 -12.09 6.02 11.03
C LEU A 135 -12.27 7.21 10.08
N SER A 136 -11.41 7.35 9.07
CA SER A 136 -11.52 8.43 8.09
C SER A 136 -12.81 8.30 7.27
N ALA A 137 -13.54 9.41 7.15
CA ALA A 137 -14.81 9.45 6.42
C ALA A 137 -14.72 9.05 4.94
N ASN A 138 -13.52 9.17 4.34
CA ASN A 138 -13.29 8.79 2.94
C ASN A 138 -12.50 7.46 2.86
N THR A 139 -12.84 6.49 3.69
CA THR A 139 -12.18 5.18 3.70
C THR A 139 -13.19 4.05 3.60
N THR A 140 -12.92 3.13 2.69
CA THR A 140 -13.59 1.83 2.62
C THR A 140 -12.68 0.78 3.26
N VAL A 141 -13.23 -0.06 4.12
CA VAL A 141 -12.51 -1.17 4.75
C VAL A 141 -12.95 -2.49 4.11
N MET A 142 -11.99 -3.31 3.74
CA MET A 142 -12.20 -4.66 3.22
C MET A 142 -11.40 -5.65 4.08
N SER A 143 -12.00 -6.73 4.54
CA SER A 143 -11.35 -7.71 5.41
C SER A 143 -11.45 -9.14 4.86
N PHE A 144 -10.41 -9.95 5.13
CA PHE A 144 -10.27 -11.36 4.74
C PHE A 144 -9.68 -12.21 5.86
#